data_30b2c3fd16ac65b931d3555011b0a04e
#
_entry.id   30b2c3fd16ac65b931d3555011b0a04e
#
_cell.length_a   1.000
_cell.length_b   1.000
_cell.length_c   1.000
_cell.angle_alpha   90.00
_cell.angle_beta   90.00
_cell.angle_gamma   90.00
#
_symmetry.space_group_name_H-M   'P 1'
#
loop_
_entity.id
_entity.type
_entity.pdbx_description
1 polymer ?
#
loop_
_entity_poly.entity_id
_entity_poly.type
_entity_poly.pdbx_seq_one_letter_code
_entity_poly.pdbx_strand_id
1 'polypeptide(L)'
;PVGKNGDCYDRYLCRIAEMRESIKIMLQCIEKMPDGEVINHDAKIAAPKRADMKTSMEAIIHHFKFFTEGFQVPAGEIYTAVEAPKGEFGVYLISDGTSKPYRCKIRAPGFAHLAAFNMLTKGHLLADVPAILGSIAVVFGEVDR
;
A
#
# COMPACT_ATOMS: atom_id res chain seq x y z
N PRO A 1 15.71 11.54 4.63
CA PRO A 1 16.88 11.44 5.52
C PRO A 1 17.99 10.57 4.91
N VAL A 2 19.23 10.94 5.14
CA VAL A 2 20.39 10.24 4.59
C VAL A 2 21.37 9.95 5.72
N GLY A 3 21.73 8.67 5.88
CA GLY A 3 22.78 8.22 6.79
C GLY A 3 24.18 8.40 6.23
N LYS A 4 25.20 8.24 7.08
CA LYS A 4 26.61 8.43 6.72
C LYS A 4 27.45 7.15 6.88
N ASN A 5 27.12 6.31 7.87
CA ASN A 5 27.93 5.16 8.25
C ASN A 5 27.46 3.85 7.60
N GLY A 6 26.22 3.77 7.14
CA GLY A 6 25.65 2.58 6.49
C GLY A 6 25.47 1.36 7.39
N ASP A 7 25.51 1.54 8.71
CA ASP A 7 25.31 0.49 9.72
C ASP A 7 23.84 0.38 10.17
N CYS A 8 23.55 -0.61 11.02
CA CYS A 8 22.20 -0.81 11.56
C CYS A 8 21.69 0.39 12.35
N TYR A 9 22.57 1.06 13.10
CA TYR A 9 22.20 2.22 13.91
C TYR A 9 21.84 3.42 13.04
N ASP A 10 22.60 3.67 12.00
CA ASP A 10 22.31 4.74 11.03
C ASP A 10 20.97 4.50 10.32
N ARG A 11 20.69 3.26 9.90
CA ARG A 11 19.40 2.89 9.32
C ARG A 11 18.24 3.08 10.30
N TYR A 12 18.44 2.75 11.57
CA TYR A 12 17.46 3.05 12.62
C TYR A 12 17.19 4.55 12.76
N LEU A 13 18.23 5.37 12.82
CA LEU A 13 18.08 6.83 12.90
C LEU A 13 17.37 7.41 11.68
N CYS A 14 17.65 6.90 10.48
CA CYS A 14 16.92 7.27 9.26
C CYS A 14 15.41 6.98 9.40
N ARG A 15 15.03 5.81 9.93
CA ARG A 15 13.61 5.47 10.16
C ARG A 15 12.93 6.41 11.15
N ILE A 16 13.60 6.79 12.22
CA ILE A 16 13.09 7.78 13.17
C ILE A 16 12.88 9.15 12.52
N ALA A 17 13.80 9.58 11.68
CA ALA A 17 13.68 10.82 10.93
C ALA A 17 12.54 10.76 9.90
N GLU A 18 12.39 9.66 9.17
CA GLU A 18 11.30 9.42 8.22
C GLU A 18 9.92 9.46 8.90
N MET A 19 9.78 8.88 10.10
CA MET A 19 8.53 8.97 10.87
C MET A 19 8.18 10.42 11.22
N ARG A 20 9.16 11.26 11.56
CA ARG A 20 8.91 12.68 11.82
C ARG A 20 8.46 13.43 10.57
N GLU A 21 9.04 13.14 9.41
CA GLU A 21 8.60 13.72 8.14
C GLU A 21 7.19 13.25 7.76
N SER A 22 6.86 11.98 8.01
CA SER A 22 5.51 11.45 7.80
C SER A 22 4.45 12.18 8.64
N ILE A 23 4.77 12.53 9.89
CA ILE A 23 3.87 13.34 10.74
C ILE A 23 3.63 14.72 10.13
N LYS A 24 4.67 15.37 9.59
CA LYS A 24 4.52 16.66 8.91
C LYS A 24 3.61 16.56 7.67
N ILE A 25 3.75 15.47 6.90
CA ILE A 25 2.89 15.22 5.74
C ILE A 25 1.44 15.03 6.17
N MET A 26 1.19 14.25 7.23
CA MET A 26 -0.16 14.05 7.76
C MET A 26 -0.81 15.37 8.20
N LEU A 27 -0.07 16.24 8.88
CA LEU A 27 -0.56 17.56 9.27
C LEU A 27 -0.94 18.41 8.06
N GLN A 28 -0.08 18.44 7.03
CA GLN A 28 -0.38 19.15 5.78
C GLN A 28 -1.61 18.60 5.06
N CYS A 29 -1.80 17.27 5.08
CA CYS A 29 -3.00 16.64 4.51
C CYS A 29 -4.27 17.06 5.25
N ILE A 30 -4.22 17.11 6.59
CA ILE A 30 -5.37 17.54 7.41
C ILE A 30 -5.71 19.02 7.13
N GLU A 31 -4.69 19.89 7.08
CA GLU A 31 -4.88 21.32 6.81
C GLU A 31 -5.43 21.61 5.41
N LYS A 32 -5.06 20.79 4.43
CA LYS A 32 -5.45 20.98 3.01
C LYS A 32 -6.62 20.12 2.58
N MET A 33 -7.19 19.34 3.48
CA MET A 33 -8.31 18.46 3.14
C MET A 33 -9.52 19.31 2.74
N PRO A 34 -10.03 19.17 1.51
CA PRO A 34 -11.20 19.91 1.07
C PRO A 34 -12.45 19.41 1.79
N ASP A 35 -13.38 20.33 2.05
CA ASP A 35 -14.71 19.95 2.48
C ASP A 35 -15.46 19.27 1.32
N GLY A 36 -16.30 18.28 1.66
CA GLY A 36 -17.09 17.58 0.65
C GLY A 36 -17.61 16.23 1.13
N GLU A 37 -18.21 15.51 0.20
CA GLU A 37 -18.77 14.21 0.49
C GLU A 37 -17.68 13.14 0.65
N VAL A 38 -17.84 12.32 1.67
CA VAL A 38 -16.87 11.29 2.06
C VAL A 38 -17.01 10.01 1.23
N ILE A 39 -18.18 9.78 0.63
CA ILE A 39 -18.53 8.55 -0.09
C ILE A 39 -19.07 8.91 -1.47
N ASN A 40 -18.69 8.15 -2.48
CA ASN A 40 -19.29 8.25 -3.81
C ASN A 40 -20.77 7.82 -3.76
N HIS A 41 -21.64 8.54 -4.46
CA HIS A 41 -23.08 8.25 -4.51
C HIS A 41 -23.48 7.25 -5.61
N ASP A 42 -22.53 6.84 -6.46
CA ASP A 42 -22.81 5.79 -7.44
C ASP A 42 -22.95 4.42 -6.75
N ALA A 43 -24.17 3.93 -6.66
CA ALA A 43 -24.49 2.65 -6.03
C ALA A 43 -23.84 1.43 -6.72
N LYS A 44 -23.27 1.59 -7.90
CA LYS A 44 -22.50 0.55 -8.60
C LYS A 44 -21.04 0.44 -8.12
N ILE A 45 -20.52 1.54 -7.54
CA ILE A 45 -19.12 1.65 -7.11
C ILE A 45 -19.00 1.67 -5.60
N ALA A 46 -20.01 2.20 -4.89
CA ALA A 46 -20.01 2.30 -3.43
C ALA A 46 -21.12 1.45 -2.81
N ALA A 47 -20.83 0.85 -1.68
CA ALA A 47 -21.82 0.08 -0.94
C ALA A 47 -22.94 0.99 -0.39
N PRO A 48 -24.23 0.61 -0.49
CA PRO A 48 -25.34 1.38 0.06
C PRO A 48 -25.27 1.45 1.58
N LYS A 49 -25.89 2.48 2.15
CA LYS A 49 -26.00 2.62 3.61
C LYS A 49 -26.82 1.45 4.20
N ARG A 50 -26.42 0.98 5.37
CA ARG A 50 -27.12 -0.12 6.06
C ARG A 50 -28.60 0.19 6.33
N ALA A 51 -28.93 1.44 6.59
CA ALA A 51 -30.32 1.87 6.81
C ALA A 51 -31.17 1.67 5.55
N ASP A 52 -30.64 2.02 4.38
CA ASP A 52 -31.35 1.95 3.11
C ASP A 52 -31.64 0.50 2.71
N MET A 53 -30.75 -0.44 3.06
CA MET A 53 -30.98 -1.87 2.81
C MET A 53 -32.17 -2.46 3.57
N LYS A 54 -32.65 -1.81 4.62
CA LYS A 54 -33.84 -2.26 5.39
C LYS A 54 -35.17 -1.86 4.75
N THR A 55 -35.15 -0.83 3.91
CA THR A 55 -36.36 -0.19 3.36
C THR A 55 -36.41 -0.19 1.84
N SER A 56 -35.26 -0.39 1.16
CA SER A 56 -35.14 -0.35 -0.29
C SER A 56 -34.67 -1.67 -0.85
N MET A 57 -35.48 -2.29 -1.72
CA MET A 57 -35.09 -3.51 -2.45
C MET A 57 -33.92 -3.23 -3.38
N GLU A 58 -33.86 -2.06 -4.01
CA GLU A 58 -32.76 -1.65 -4.89
C GLU A 58 -31.42 -1.59 -4.13
N ALA A 59 -31.42 -1.04 -2.92
CA ALA A 59 -30.22 -1.01 -2.08
C ALA A 59 -29.73 -2.42 -1.71
N ILE A 60 -30.63 -3.36 -1.45
CA ILE A 60 -30.27 -4.76 -1.20
C ILE A 60 -29.64 -5.39 -2.44
N ILE A 61 -30.20 -5.17 -3.63
CA ILE A 61 -29.68 -5.70 -4.90
C ILE A 61 -28.27 -5.12 -5.19
N HIS A 62 -28.10 -3.81 -5.02
CA HIS A 62 -26.80 -3.17 -5.22
C HIS A 62 -25.75 -3.68 -4.23
N HIS A 63 -26.12 -3.84 -2.97
CA HIS A 63 -25.25 -4.44 -1.96
C HIS A 63 -24.84 -5.87 -2.34
N PHE A 64 -25.80 -6.70 -2.70
CA PHE A 64 -25.55 -8.08 -3.11
C PHE A 64 -24.60 -8.16 -4.32
N LYS A 65 -24.87 -7.40 -5.36
CA LYS A 65 -24.04 -7.37 -6.57
C LYS A 65 -22.64 -6.83 -6.29
N PHE A 66 -22.52 -5.79 -5.49
CA PHE A 66 -21.23 -5.20 -5.15
C PHE A 66 -20.30 -6.19 -4.44
N PHE A 67 -20.82 -6.97 -3.50
CA PHE A 67 -20.01 -7.93 -2.74
C PHE A 67 -19.85 -9.30 -3.39
N THR A 68 -20.70 -9.68 -4.33
CA THR A 68 -20.60 -10.97 -5.04
C THR A 68 -19.90 -10.87 -6.38
N GLU A 69 -20.23 -9.84 -7.17
CA GLU A 69 -19.74 -9.65 -8.54
C GLU A 69 -18.65 -8.57 -8.62
N GLY A 70 -18.71 -7.53 -7.76
CA GLY A 70 -17.87 -6.35 -7.83
C GLY A 70 -18.34 -5.37 -8.92
N PHE A 71 -17.54 -4.32 -9.15
CA PHE A 71 -17.78 -3.36 -10.23
C PHE A 71 -16.85 -3.63 -11.41
N GLN A 72 -17.34 -3.37 -12.62
CA GLN A 72 -16.56 -3.53 -13.84
C GLN A 72 -15.63 -2.33 -14.04
N VAL A 73 -14.38 -2.61 -14.35
CA VAL A 73 -13.37 -1.60 -14.66
C VAL A 73 -13.18 -1.54 -16.18
N PRO A 74 -13.18 -0.36 -16.81
CA PRO A 74 -12.94 -0.25 -18.25
C PRO A 74 -11.65 -0.97 -18.67
N ALA A 75 -11.67 -1.58 -19.87
CA ALA A 75 -10.50 -2.25 -20.42
C ALA A 75 -9.35 -1.24 -20.63
N GLY A 76 -8.16 -1.61 -20.20
CA GLY A 76 -6.97 -0.77 -20.32
C GLY A 76 -5.85 -1.23 -19.41
N GLU A 77 -4.73 -0.54 -19.47
CA GLU A 77 -3.58 -0.79 -18.62
C GLU A 77 -3.09 0.49 -17.96
N ILE A 78 -2.61 0.37 -16.74
CA ILE A 78 -2.06 1.49 -15.97
C ILE A 78 -0.95 1.02 -15.05
N TYR A 79 0.08 1.85 -14.91
CA TYR A 79 1.05 1.76 -13.82
C TYR A 79 0.94 3.00 -12.94
N THR A 80 0.78 2.78 -11.66
CA THR A 80 0.76 3.87 -10.68
C THR A 80 1.68 3.50 -9.53
N ALA A 81 2.51 4.45 -9.11
CA ALA A 81 3.42 4.29 -7.98
C ALA A 81 3.20 5.39 -6.96
N VAL A 82 3.38 5.05 -5.70
CA VAL A 82 3.31 5.98 -4.57
C VAL A 82 4.55 5.81 -3.70
N GLU A 83 4.92 6.88 -3.00
CA GLU A 83 5.95 6.81 -1.95
C GLU A 83 5.35 6.11 -0.73
N ALA A 84 5.82 4.89 -0.49
CA ALA A 84 5.49 4.12 0.70
C ALA A 84 6.59 4.27 1.77
N PRO A 85 6.35 3.90 3.04
CA PRO A 85 7.36 4.01 4.10
C PRO A 85 8.69 3.32 3.81
N LYS A 86 8.70 2.32 2.94
CA LYS A 86 9.89 1.54 2.54
C LYS A 86 10.48 1.96 1.20
N GLY A 87 9.83 2.87 0.49
CA GLY A 87 10.22 3.33 -0.84
C GLY A 87 9.07 3.28 -1.83
N GLU A 88 9.37 3.20 -3.12
CA GLU A 88 8.36 3.18 -4.17
C GLU A 88 7.56 1.87 -4.15
N PHE A 89 6.26 1.99 -3.89
CA PHE A 89 5.29 0.91 -4.06
C PHE A 89 4.49 1.15 -5.33
N GLY A 90 4.62 0.28 -6.30
CA GLY A 90 3.96 0.42 -7.60
C GLY A 90 3.04 -0.74 -7.92
N VAL A 91 1.93 -0.44 -8.61
CA VAL A 91 0.99 -1.43 -9.11
C VAL A 91 0.81 -1.25 -10.61
N TYR A 92 1.12 -2.29 -11.36
CA TYR A 92 0.79 -2.40 -12.79
C TYR A 92 -0.44 -3.27 -12.94
N LEU A 93 -1.50 -2.70 -13.47
CA LEU A 93 -2.80 -3.33 -13.60
C LEU A 93 -3.24 -3.37 -15.06
N ILE A 94 -3.71 -4.53 -15.50
CA ILE A 94 -4.39 -4.71 -16.78
C ILE A 94 -5.82 -5.15 -16.51
N SER A 95 -6.78 -4.40 -17.04
CA SER A 95 -8.22 -4.74 -17.02
C SER A 95 -8.69 -5.14 -18.42
N ASP A 96 -9.53 -6.16 -18.47
CA ASP A 96 -10.22 -6.63 -19.68
C ASP A 96 -11.69 -6.20 -19.76
N GLY A 97 -12.13 -5.32 -18.85
CA GLY A 97 -13.52 -4.88 -18.74
C GLY A 97 -14.34 -5.65 -17.70
N THR A 98 -13.76 -6.64 -17.05
CA THR A 98 -14.44 -7.41 -15.99
C THR A 98 -14.19 -6.81 -14.59
N SER A 99 -14.79 -7.40 -13.57
CA SER A 99 -14.56 -7.02 -12.17
C SER A 99 -13.26 -7.58 -11.58
N LYS A 100 -12.58 -8.45 -12.30
CA LYS A 100 -11.29 -9.03 -11.90
C LYS A 100 -10.20 -8.55 -12.84
N PRO A 101 -9.02 -8.17 -12.33
CA PRO A 101 -7.94 -7.77 -13.20
C PRO A 101 -7.45 -8.97 -14.02
N TYR A 102 -7.22 -8.76 -15.33
CA TYR A 102 -6.57 -9.74 -16.18
C TYR A 102 -5.14 -10.01 -15.69
N ARG A 103 -4.43 -8.95 -15.28
CA ARG A 103 -3.10 -9.05 -14.67
C ARG A 103 -2.91 -7.96 -13.65
N CYS A 104 -2.33 -8.33 -12.51
CA CYS A 104 -1.85 -7.40 -11.50
C CYS A 104 -0.40 -7.74 -11.15
N LYS A 105 0.52 -6.78 -11.33
CA LYS A 105 1.90 -6.90 -10.92
C LYS A 105 2.20 -5.82 -9.88
N ILE A 106 2.66 -6.24 -8.71
CA ILE A 106 3.03 -5.35 -7.62
C ILE A 106 4.56 -5.22 -7.59
N ARG A 107 5.03 -3.99 -7.65
CA ARG A 107 6.42 -3.65 -7.40
C ARG A 107 6.55 -3.30 -5.93
N ALA A 108 7.19 -4.18 -5.18
CA ALA A 108 7.41 -4.04 -3.75
C ALA A 108 8.83 -3.56 -3.47
N PRO A 109 9.05 -2.49 -2.71
CA PRO A 109 10.40 -2.02 -2.36
C PRO A 109 11.15 -3.04 -1.50
N GLY A 110 10.46 -3.79 -0.64
CA GLY A 110 11.07 -4.82 0.21
C GLY A 110 11.74 -5.95 -0.54
N PHE A 111 11.28 -6.28 -1.74
CA PHE A 111 11.93 -7.28 -2.60
C PHE A 111 13.34 -6.87 -3.00
N ALA A 112 13.53 -5.60 -3.37
CA ALA A 112 14.85 -5.06 -3.70
C ALA A 112 15.75 -4.96 -2.46
N HIS A 113 15.20 -4.57 -1.31
CA HIS A 113 15.95 -4.49 -0.05
C HIS A 113 16.46 -5.88 0.40
N LEU A 114 15.62 -6.91 0.26
CA LEU A 114 16.01 -8.28 0.63
C LEU A 114 17.18 -8.79 -0.21
N ALA A 115 17.34 -8.36 -1.45
CA ALA A 115 18.47 -8.73 -2.29
C ALA A 115 19.82 -8.30 -1.71
N ALA A 116 19.86 -7.22 -0.92
CA ALA A 116 21.08 -6.76 -0.24
C ALA A 116 21.42 -7.56 1.02
N PHE A 117 20.51 -8.40 1.52
CA PHE A 117 20.64 -9.09 2.80
C PHE A 117 21.91 -9.94 2.91
N ASN A 118 22.22 -10.71 1.88
CA ASN A 118 23.43 -11.55 1.86
C ASN A 118 24.72 -10.73 2.01
N MET A 119 24.78 -9.56 1.38
CA MET A 119 25.93 -8.67 1.48
C MET A 119 26.03 -8.05 2.88
N LEU A 120 24.91 -7.68 3.48
CA LEU A 120 24.84 -7.04 4.79
C LEU A 120 25.16 -7.99 5.94
N THR A 121 24.88 -9.29 5.79
CA THR A 121 25.11 -10.30 6.85
C THR A 121 26.51 -10.91 6.80
N LYS A 122 27.22 -10.75 5.68
CA LYS A 122 28.55 -11.36 5.52
C LYS A 122 29.53 -10.79 6.54
N GLY A 123 30.17 -11.67 7.32
CA GLY A 123 31.15 -11.31 8.35
C GLY A 123 30.54 -10.95 9.72
N HIS A 124 29.21 -11.05 9.87
CA HIS A 124 28.52 -10.86 11.13
C HIS A 124 28.18 -12.19 11.83
N LEU A 125 27.83 -12.12 13.11
CA LEU A 125 27.36 -13.27 13.86
C LEU A 125 25.93 -13.67 13.45
N LEU A 126 25.59 -14.94 13.63
CA LEU A 126 24.21 -15.40 13.39
C LEU A 126 23.19 -14.66 14.28
N ALA A 127 23.59 -14.25 15.47
CA ALA A 127 22.78 -13.46 16.39
C ALA A 127 22.46 -12.05 15.87
N ASP A 128 23.24 -11.51 14.94
CA ASP A 128 23.04 -10.18 14.37
C ASP A 128 21.99 -10.18 13.23
N VAL A 129 21.67 -11.35 12.69
CA VAL A 129 20.75 -11.50 11.55
C VAL A 129 19.38 -10.83 11.80
N PRO A 130 18.69 -11.01 12.95
CA PRO A 130 17.44 -10.32 13.22
C PRO A 130 17.57 -8.79 13.24
N ALA A 131 18.67 -8.26 13.79
CA ALA A 131 18.92 -6.82 13.83
C ALA A 131 19.16 -6.25 12.42
N ILE A 132 19.94 -6.94 11.60
CA ILE A 132 20.21 -6.55 10.21
C ILE A 132 18.91 -6.59 9.41
N LEU A 133 18.12 -7.67 9.52
CA LEU A 133 16.84 -7.83 8.83
C LEU A 133 15.85 -6.72 9.23
N GLY A 134 15.72 -6.45 10.54
CA GLY A 134 14.88 -5.36 11.05
C GLY A 134 15.33 -3.98 10.54
N SER A 135 16.64 -3.75 10.41
CA SER A 135 17.19 -2.47 9.95
C SER A 135 16.88 -2.15 8.49
N ILE A 136 16.70 -3.14 7.62
CA ILE A 136 16.28 -2.94 6.22
C ILE A 136 14.75 -2.88 6.04
N ALA A 137 13.99 -2.99 7.14
CA ALA A 137 12.54 -2.84 7.18
C ALA A 137 11.79 -3.77 6.21
N VAL A 138 12.22 -5.01 6.06
CA VAL A 138 11.53 -6.00 5.22
C VAL A 138 10.27 -6.49 5.90
N VAL A 139 9.17 -6.56 5.13
CA VAL A 139 7.92 -7.24 5.51
C VAL A 139 7.68 -8.33 4.48
N PHE A 140 7.64 -9.58 4.92
CA PHE A 140 7.58 -10.72 4.00
C PHE A 140 6.27 -10.80 3.21
N GLY A 141 5.14 -10.36 3.77
CA GLY A 141 3.89 -10.27 3.03
C GLY A 141 3.97 -9.35 1.80
N GLU A 142 4.78 -8.30 1.87
CA GLU A 142 5.08 -7.43 0.72
C GLU A 142 5.98 -8.13 -0.31
N VAL A 143 6.92 -8.95 0.15
CA VAL A 143 7.86 -9.67 -0.72
C VAL A 143 7.20 -10.85 -1.41
N ASP A 144 6.40 -11.61 -0.68
CA ASP A 144 5.76 -12.86 -1.17
C ASP A 144 4.48 -12.61 -1.97
N ARG A 145 3.68 -11.62 -1.61
CA ARG A 145 2.42 -11.20 -2.26
C ARG A 145 1.40 -12.30 -2.43
#